data_b097ec1d5be6052a2965a82e2c2f97bc
#
_entry.id   b097ec1d5be6052a2965a82e2c2f97bc
#
_cell.length_a   1.000
_cell.length_b   1.000
_cell.length_c   1.000
_cell.angle_alpha   90.00
_cell.angle_beta   90.00
_cell.angle_gamma   90.00
#
_symmetry.space_group_name_H-M   'P 1'
#
loop_
_entity.id
_entity.type
_entity.pdbx_description
1 polymer ?
#
loop_
_entity_poly.entity_id
_entity_poly.type
_entity_poly.pdbx_seq_one_letter_code
_entity_poly.pdbx_strand_id
1 'polypeptide(L)'
;HSTSRRQRQMCIRDRIRIQNVQIQDEPRLGYRGTMLDVCRHFFTVDEVKTFIDMLALHKLSVFHWHLTDDQGWRIEIKKYPELTQIGSQRKQTVIGKNTGKYDGTPYGPYFFTQEEIKEVIQYAADRYITIVPEIELPGHALAALATYPELGCTGGPYEVCQMWGVFPEVFCPGNEKTFEFWEGVLDEVAELFPGEIIHIGGDECPRDAWKKCKKCQARMKQEKMKEEGELQNYTVHRIEAYLKAKGKRILGWDEILEGDVSKTAIVMSWRGKTGGIKGAKRGNEVVMVPNDYAYFDYYQSKDVANEPFSIGGFVDVAKVYSLNPTEGLTVEEGKKIIGVQANLWSEYITTFSHAQYMLLPRMAALAEVAWTPQEDREYTNFLKRAKLFTCLLYTSDAADD
;
A
#
# COMPACT_ATOMS: atom_id res chain seq x y z
N HIS A 1 52.82 -4.20 -12.98
CA HIS A 1 52.28 -5.46 -13.56
C HIS A 1 50.82 -5.80 -13.19
N SER A 2 50.16 -5.02 -12.33
CA SER A 2 48.75 -5.26 -11.96
C SER A 2 47.73 -4.58 -12.89
N THR A 3 48.11 -3.53 -13.60
CA THR A 3 47.26 -2.79 -14.54
C THR A 3 46.90 -3.57 -15.81
N SER A 4 47.76 -4.46 -16.25
CA SER A 4 47.56 -5.27 -17.46
C SER A 4 46.41 -6.30 -17.33
N ARG A 5 46.13 -6.81 -16.14
CA ARG A 5 45.03 -7.77 -15.92
C ARG A 5 43.66 -7.09 -15.89
N ARG A 6 43.55 -5.89 -15.30
CA ARG A 6 42.29 -5.11 -15.31
C ARG A 6 41.98 -4.58 -16.71
N GLN A 7 42.98 -4.08 -17.45
CA GLN A 7 42.76 -3.67 -18.84
C GLN A 7 42.36 -4.83 -19.76
N ARG A 8 42.92 -6.04 -19.57
CA ARG A 8 42.48 -7.23 -20.32
C ARG A 8 41.04 -7.66 -19.99
N GLN A 9 40.60 -7.51 -18.77
CA GLN A 9 39.21 -7.77 -18.41
C GLN A 9 38.25 -6.70 -18.95
N MET A 10 38.64 -5.43 -19.03
CA MET A 10 37.87 -4.39 -19.71
C MET A 10 37.76 -4.64 -21.21
N CYS A 11 38.87 -5.04 -21.90
CA CYS A 11 38.82 -5.32 -23.33
C CYS A 11 37.98 -6.57 -23.69
N ILE A 12 37.78 -7.50 -22.75
CA ILE A 12 36.93 -8.69 -22.98
C ILE A 12 35.45 -8.33 -22.81
N ARG A 13 35.08 -7.23 -22.09
CA ARG A 13 33.69 -6.75 -21.93
C ARG A 13 33.16 -6.03 -23.16
N ASP A 14 33.97 -5.61 -24.10
CA ASP A 14 33.54 -4.83 -25.29
C ASP A 14 32.78 -5.64 -26.34
N ARG A 15 32.59 -6.94 -26.17
CA ARG A 15 31.79 -7.77 -27.08
C ARG A 15 30.85 -8.67 -26.29
N ILE A 16 29.64 -8.18 -26.09
CA ILE A 16 28.54 -9.03 -25.62
C ILE A 16 28.08 -9.86 -26.83
N ARG A 17 28.32 -11.16 -26.80
CA ARG A 17 27.71 -12.08 -27.76
C ARG A 17 26.33 -12.45 -27.26
N ILE A 18 25.31 -11.91 -27.93
CA ILE A 18 23.93 -12.28 -27.72
C ILE A 18 23.60 -13.36 -28.77
N GLN A 19 23.18 -14.53 -28.33
CA GLN A 19 22.67 -15.55 -29.23
C GLN A 19 21.33 -15.11 -29.79
N ASN A 20 21.03 -15.46 -31.03
CA ASN A 20 19.69 -15.28 -31.57
C ASN A 20 18.73 -16.16 -30.77
N VAL A 21 17.78 -15.53 -30.12
CA VAL A 21 16.74 -16.19 -29.32
C VAL A 21 15.37 -15.71 -29.78
N GLN A 22 14.39 -16.58 -29.72
CA GLN A 22 12.99 -16.21 -29.81
C GLN A 22 12.44 -16.25 -28.39
N ILE A 23 11.91 -15.11 -27.91
CA ILE A 23 11.33 -14.99 -26.56
C ILE A 23 9.84 -14.77 -26.78
N GLN A 24 9.01 -15.61 -26.13
CA GLN A 24 7.60 -15.40 -25.94
C GLN A 24 7.36 -15.41 -24.43
N ASP A 25 7.06 -14.23 -23.90
CA ASP A 25 6.94 -14.05 -22.44
C ASP A 25 5.92 -12.92 -22.17
N GLU A 26 4.95 -13.21 -21.30
CA GLU A 26 3.93 -12.27 -20.89
C GLU A 26 3.53 -12.51 -19.43
N PRO A 27 3.15 -11.47 -18.67
CA PRO A 27 2.74 -11.64 -17.30
C PRO A 27 1.36 -12.31 -17.22
N ARG A 28 1.22 -13.25 -16.26
CA ARG A 28 -0.06 -13.86 -15.92
C ARG A 28 -1.09 -12.84 -15.41
N LEU A 29 -0.65 -11.87 -14.60
CA LEU A 29 -1.49 -10.86 -13.97
C LEU A 29 -1.06 -9.46 -14.36
N GLY A 30 -2.04 -8.59 -14.67
CA GLY A 30 -1.79 -7.20 -15.06
C GLY A 30 -1.33 -6.32 -13.89
N TYR A 31 -2.01 -6.42 -12.74
CA TYR A 31 -1.66 -5.70 -11.53
C TYR A 31 -0.65 -6.54 -10.71
N ARG A 32 0.57 -6.07 -10.62
CA ARG A 32 1.67 -6.70 -9.87
C ARG A 32 2.27 -5.65 -8.96
N GLY A 33 1.82 -5.63 -7.69
CA GLY A 33 2.04 -4.49 -6.80
C GLY A 33 2.91 -4.78 -5.58
N THR A 34 3.43 -3.70 -5.02
CA THR A 34 3.91 -3.66 -3.65
C THR A 34 3.53 -2.31 -3.04
N MET A 35 3.05 -2.34 -1.80
CA MET A 35 2.71 -1.16 -1.02
C MET A 35 3.87 -0.76 -0.12
N LEU A 36 4.07 0.55 0.05
CA LEU A 36 4.94 1.14 1.04
C LEU A 36 4.13 2.11 1.91
N ASP A 37 4.09 1.82 3.21
CA ASP A 37 3.57 2.72 4.23
C ASP A 37 4.63 3.78 4.57
N VAL A 38 4.31 5.05 4.30
CA VAL A 38 5.15 6.19 4.65
C VAL A 38 4.56 7.01 5.82
N CYS A 39 3.44 6.54 6.39
CA CYS A 39 2.72 7.23 7.45
C CYS A 39 3.27 6.92 8.83
N ARG A 40 3.46 5.62 9.16
CA ARG A 40 3.97 5.20 10.47
C ARG A 40 5.44 5.58 10.61
N HIS A 41 6.27 5.23 9.59
CA HIS A 41 7.60 5.79 9.42
C HIS A 41 7.76 6.34 8.01
N PHE A 42 8.38 7.52 7.92
CA PHE A 42 8.55 8.25 6.67
C PHE A 42 9.81 7.78 5.94
N PHE A 43 9.71 7.71 4.62
CA PHE A 43 10.83 7.46 3.72
C PHE A 43 10.99 8.64 2.77
N THR A 44 12.23 9.05 2.53
CA THR A 44 12.56 10.19 1.68
C THR A 44 12.26 9.92 0.20
N VAL A 45 12.25 10.97 -0.62
CA VAL A 45 12.05 10.86 -2.08
C VAL A 45 13.07 9.90 -2.70
N ASP A 46 14.33 9.95 -2.29
CA ASP A 46 15.40 9.08 -2.82
C ASP A 46 15.19 7.61 -2.41
N GLU A 47 14.73 7.37 -1.18
CA GLU A 47 14.38 6.03 -0.72
C GLU A 47 13.15 5.47 -1.47
N VAL A 48 12.14 6.32 -1.72
CA VAL A 48 10.97 5.95 -2.55
C VAL A 48 11.37 5.64 -3.98
N LYS A 49 12.29 6.41 -4.58
CA LYS A 49 12.84 6.10 -5.91
C LYS A 49 13.61 4.78 -5.92
N THR A 50 14.41 4.52 -4.90
CA THR A 50 15.10 3.23 -4.75
C THR A 50 14.09 2.08 -4.62
N PHE A 51 12.99 2.28 -3.88
CA PHE A 51 11.90 1.31 -3.82
C PHE A 51 11.29 1.05 -5.21
N ILE A 52 11.06 2.09 -6.00
CA ILE A 52 10.56 1.98 -7.38
C ILE A 52 11.55 1.21 -8.26
N ASP A 53 12.86 1.42 -8.10
CA ASP A 53 13.88 0.64 -8.81
C ASP A 53 13.83 -0.84 -8.45
N MET A 54 13.59 -1.17 -7.18
CA MET A 54 13.39 -2.55 -6.75
C MET A 54 12.16 -3.17 -7.41
N LEU A 55 11.04 -2.42 -7.53
CA LEU A 55 9.84 -2.88 -8.24
C LEU A 55 10.15 -3.17 -9.71
N ALA A 56 10.83 -2.25 -10.40
CA ALA A 56 11.19 -2.38 -11.80
C ALA A 56 12.08 -3.61 -12.05
N LEU A 57 13.10 -3.83 -11.23
CA LEU A 57 13.99 -4.99 -11.29
C LEU A 57 13.25 -6.32 -11.13
N HIS A 58 12.13 -6.34 -10.40
CA HIS A 58 11.28 -7.51 -10.20
C HIS A 58 10.12 -7.58 -11.19
N LYS A 59 10.06 -6.72 -12.22
CA LYS A 59 8.95 -6.65 -13.20
C LYS A 59 7.57 -6.41 -12.53
N LEU A 60 7.55 -5.76 -11.38
CA LEU A 60 6.31 -5.27 -10.77
C LEU A 60 5.86 -4.00 -11.49
N SER A 61 4.55 -3.79 -11.60
CA SER A 61 3.96 -2.73 -12.44
C SER A 61 3.20 -1.67 -11.64
N VAL A 62 3.02 -1.89 -10.34
CA VAL A 62 2.24 -0.99 -9.48
C VAL A 62 2.97 -0.71 -8.18
N PHE A 63 3.09 0.57 -7.88
CA PHE A 63 3.47 1.09 -6.57
C PHE A 63 2.22 1.59 -5.84
N HIS A 64 1.79 0.91 -4.80
CA HIS A 64 0.74 1.38 -3.91
C HIS A 64 1.37 2.24 -2.82
N TRP A 65 1.07 3.55 -2.82
CA TRP A 65 1.66 4.53 -1.92
C TRP A 65 0.67 4.92 -0.83
N HIS A 66 0.90 4.42 0.38
CA HIS A 66 0.05 4.68 1.55
C HIS A 66 0.43 6.02 2.18
N LEU A 67 -0.34 7.07 1.84
CA LEU A 67 0.02 8.48 2.07
C LEU A 67 -0.64 9.11 3.29
N THR A 68 -1.69 8.52 3.85
CA THR A 68 -2.42 9.09 4.99
C THR A 68 -2.83 7.99 5.96
N ASP A 69 -2.65 8.26 7.28
CA ASP A 69 -3.04 7.36 8.36
C ASP A 69 -3.10 8.14 9.69
N ASP A 70 -3.45 7.49 10.78
CA ASP A 70 -3.57 8.06 12.12
C ASP A 70 -2.29 8.77 12.61
N GLN A 71 -1.12 8.25 12.22
CA GLN A 71 0.19 8.70 12.70
C GLN A 71 0.84 9.75 11.82
N GLY A 72 0.24 10.05 10.67
CA GLY A 72 0.75 11.09 9.81
C GLY A 72 0.03 11.25 8.47
N TRP A 73 -0.11 12.50 8.09
CA TRP A 73 -0.55 12.92 6.76
C TRP A 73 0.66 13.29 5.91
N ARG A 74 0.89 12.60 4.79
CA ARG A 74 2.16 12.66 4.06
C ARG A 74 2.09 13.31 2.68
N ILE A 75 0.94 13.83 2.26
CA ILE A 75 0.75 14.48 0.97
C ILE A 75 0.33 15.94 1.13
N GLU A 76 1.02 16.85 0.44
CA GLU A 76 0.61 18.25 0.40
C GLU A 76 -0.71 18.40 -0.36
N ILE A 77 -1.70 19.05 0.30
CA ILE A 77 -2.96 19.47 -0.29
C ILE A 77 -3.03 21.00 -0.17
N LYS A 78 -2.92 21.70 -1.27
CA LYS A 78 -2.83 23.18 -1.29
C LYS A 78 -4.10 23.85 -0.75
N LYS A 79 -5.25 23.21 -0.97
CA LYS A 79 -6.54 23.65 -0.42
C LYS A 79 -6.59 23.53 1.11
N TYR A 80 -5.83 22.60 1.69
CA TYR A 80 -5.81 22.32 3.13
C TYR A 80 -4.38 22.29 3.69
N PRO A 81 -3.69 23.45 3.72
CA PRO A 81 -2.26 23.51 4.04
C PRO A 81 -1.93 23.08 5.47
N GLU A 82 -2.87 23.19 6.42
CA GLU A 82 -2.66 22.75 7.79
C GLU A 82 -2.45 21.23 7.92
N LEU A 83 -2.89 20.43 6.94
CA LEU A 83 -2.65 18.98 6.93
C LEU A 83 -1.16 18.64 7.01
N THR A 84 -0.32 19.43 6.33
CA THR A 84 1.14 19.27 6.39
C THR A 84 1.82 20.06 7.51
N GLN A 85 1.15 21.07 8.06
CA GLN A 85 1.66 21.83 9.20
C GLN A 85 1.41 21.11 10.54
N ILE A 86 0.27 20.45 10.69
CA ILE A 86 -0.17 19.79 11.93
C ILE A 86 -0.17 18.26 11.75
N GLY A 87 -0.85 17.76 10.72
CA GLY A 87 -1.06 16.31 10.50
C GLY A 87 0.20 15.55 10.13
N SER A 88 1.26 16.21 9.67
CA SER A 88 2.51 15.56 9.24
C SER A 88 3.49 15.27 10.37
N GLN A 89 3.15 15.61 11.62
CA GLN A 89 4.04 15.46 12.77
C GLN A 89 3.29 14.93 14.00
N ARG A 90 4.00 14.23 14.86
CA ARG A 90 3.51 13.74 16.15
C ARG A 90 4.48 14.07 17.27
N LYS A 91 3.99 14.20 18.51
CA LYS A 91 4.79 14.64 19.67
C LYS A 91 5.91 13.65 20.03
N GLN A 92 5.67 12.38 19.84
CA GLN A 92 6.57 11.27 20.18
C GLN A 92 6.07 9.98 19.54
N THR A 93 6.85 8.91 19.64
CA THR A 93 6.45 7.60 19.13
C THR A 93 6.51 6.55 20.25
N VAL A 94 5.54 5.64 20.28
CA VAL A 94 5.53 4.51 21.22
C VAL A 94 6.73 3.59 20.97
N ILE A 95 7.36 3.13 22.04
CA ILE A 95 8.46 2.15 21.99
C ILE A 95 7.88 0.73 21.98
N GLY A 96 8.31 -0.06 20.99
CA GLY A 96 7.88 -1.46 20.87
C GLY A 96 6.38 -1.61 20.60
N LYS A 97 5.79 -2.74 21.00
CA LYS A 97 4.38 -3.06 20.74
C LYS A 97 3.47 -2.41 21.80
N ASN A 98 3.19 -1.12 21.64
CA ASN A 98 2.26 -0.37 22.50
C ASN A 98 2.54 -0.59 24.01
N THR A 99 3.77 -0.47 24.40
CA THR A 99 4.22 -0.72 25.81
C THR A 99 3.76 0.36 26.80
N GLY A 100 3.13 1.43 26.30
CA GLY A 100 2.80 2.63 27.10
C GLY A 100 4.03 3.51 27.39
N LYS A 101 5.20 3.16 26.87
CA LYS A 101 6.42 3.98 26.94
C LYS A 101 6.65 4.66 25.59
N TYR A 102 7.13 5.88 25.63
CA TYR A 102 7.37 6.72 24.48
C TYR A 102 8.84 7.15 24.41
N ASP A 103 9.33 7.43 23.21
CA ASP A 103 10.70 7.91 22.99
C ASP A 103 10.92 9.37 23.40
N GLY A 104 9.82 10.14 23.58
CA GLY A 104 9.87 11.55 23.96
C GLY A 104 10.42 12.46 22.85
N THR A 105 10.56 11.97 21.63
CA THR A 105 11.15 12.71 20.52
C THR A 105 10.08 13.08 19.50
N PRO A 106 9.91 14.38 19.17
CA PRO A 106 9.02 14.80 18.09
C PRO A 106 9.38 14.14 16.76
N TYR A 107 8.37 13.65 16.04
CA TYR A 107 8.53 13.01 14.75
C TYR A 107 7.90 13.86 13.65
N GLY A 108 8.71 14.39 12.76
CA GLY A 108 8.27 15.29 11.69
C GLY A 108 8.59 16.78 11.93
N PRO A 109 8.05 17.70 11.08
CA PRO A 109 7.09 17.41 10.00
C PRO A 109 7.71 16.62 8.84
N TYR A 110 7.00 15.58 8.39
CA TYR A 110 7.39 14.76 7.25
C TYR A 110 6.23 14.64 6.28
N PHE A 111 6.41 15.10 5.05
CA PHE A 111 5.43 15.00 3.96
C PHE A 111 6.13 15.21 2.62
N PHE A 112 5.44 14.86 1.55
CA PHE A 112 5.85 15.13 0.18
C PHE A 112 5.11 16.36 -0.34
N THR A 113 5.84 17.30 -0.92
CA THR A 113 5.29 18.41 -1.69
C THR A 113 4.70 17.88 -3.00
N GLN A 114 3.79 18.63 -3.61
CA GLN A 114 3.23 18.23 -4.91
C GLN A 114 4.29 18.13 -6.00
N GLU A 115 5.34 18.94 -5.92
CA GLU A 115 6.47 18.90 -6.84
C GLU A 115 7.27 17.59 -6.66
N GLU A 116 7.57 17.19 -5.44
CA GLU A 116 8.22 15.89 -5.15
C GLU A 116 7.36 14.71 -5.59
N ILE A 117 6.04 14.79 -5.40
CA ILE A 117 5.11 13.76 -5.89
C ILE A 117 5.16 13.65 -7.42
N LYS A 118 5.14 14.78 -8.14
CA LYS A 118 5.28 14.78 -9.61
C LYS A 118 6.60 14.18 -10.06
N GLU A 119 7.68 14.49 -9.36
CA GLU A 119 9.00 13.92 -9.61
C GLU A 119 8.99 12.40 -9.45
N VAL A 120 8.41 11.89 -8.36
CA VAL A 120 8.28 10.45 -8.11
C VAL A 120 7.37 9.77 -9.15
N ILE A 121 6.27 10.41 -9.54
CA ILE A 121 5.37 9.90 -10.58
C ILE A 121 6.09 9.76 -11.92
N GLN A 122 6.86 10.80 -12.32
CA GLN A 122 7.63 10.74 -13.57
C GLN A 122 8.71 9.65 -13.49
N TYR A 123 9.40 9.53 -12.35
CA TYR A 123 10.41 8.50 -12.13
C TYR A 123 9.84 7.08 -12.23
N ALA A 124 8.64 6.87 -11.71
CA ALA A 124 7.92 5.60 -11.82
C ALA A 124 7.46 5.33 -13.27
N ALA A 125 6.94 6.36 -13.96
CA ALA A 125 6.48 6.25 -15.33
C ALA A 125 7.61 5.87 -16.30
N ASP A 126 8.81 6.41 -16.12
CA ASP A 126 10.01 6.06 -16.89
C ASP A 126 10.41 4.57 -16.73
N ARG A 127 9.87 3.90 -15.70
CA ARG A 127 10.05 2.47 -15.41
C ARG A 127 8.81 1.63 -15.65
N TYR A 128 7.80 2.20 -16.30
CA TYR A 128 6.51 1.54 -16.57
C TYR A 128 5.77 1.09 -15.30
N ILE A 129 5.94 1.85 -14.21
CA ILE A 129 5.26 1.61 -12.93
C ILE A 129 4.18 2.68 -12.76
N THR A 130 2.95 2.23 -12.49
CA THR A 130 1.83 3.09 -12.13
C THR A 130 1.77 3.25 -10.63
N ILE A 131 1.61 4.47 -10.15
CA ILE A 131 1.40 4.74 -8.72
C ILE A 131 -0.09 4.76 -8.42
N VAL A 132 -0.51 4.01 -7.41
CA VAL A 132 -1.83 4.04 -6.81
C VAL A 132 -1.72 4.74 -5.45
N PRO A 133 -2.18 6.00 -5.32
CA PRO A 133 -2.19 6.68 -4.03
C PRO A 133 -3.29 6.14 -3.15
N GLU A 134 -3.03 6.03 -1.84
CA GLU A 134 -4.05 5.73 -0.84
C GLU A 134 -4.32 6.93 0.05
N ILE A 135 -5.60 7.29 0.15
CA ILE A 135 -6.15 8.30 1.04
C ILE A 135 -7.20 7.63 1.91
N GLU A 136 -6.91 7.47 3.18
CA GLU A 136 -7.73 6.75 4.12
C GLU A 136 -9.04 7.45 4.44
N LEU A 137 -10.13 6.69 4.36
CA LEU A 137 -11.46 7.07 4.79
C LEU A 137 -12.34 5.82 5.04
N PRO A 138 -13.29 5.84 5.99
CA PRO A 138 -13.51 6.87 7.00
C PRO A 138 -12.76 6.61 8.31
N GLY A 139 -12.03 5.47 8.42
CA GLY A 139 -11.11 5.14 9.49
C GLY A 139 -9.73 5.77 9.31
N HIS A 140 -8.78 5.42 10.16
CA HIS A 140 -7.38 5.87 10.12
C HIS A 140 -7.22 7.38 9.92
N ALA A 141 -7.98 8.16 10.71
CA ALA A 141 -8.30 9.57 10.44
C ALA A 141 -7.60 10.56 11.37
N LEU A 142 -6.91 10.11 12.42
CA LEU A 142 -6.46 10.98 13.51
C LEU A 142 -5.54 12.12 13.07
N ALA A 143 -4.68 11.92 12.08
CA ALA A 143 -3.85 13.02 11.56
C ALA A 143 -4.69 14.13 10.92
N ALA A 144 -5.72 13.77 10.15
CA ALA A 144 -6.65 14.73 9.57
C ALA A 144 -7.57 15.37 10.63
N LEU A 145 -8.05 14.58 11.59
CA LEU A 145 -8.93 15.08 12.67
C LEU A 145 -8.19 15.96 13.67
N ALA A 146 -6.90 15.72 13.92
CA ALA A 146 -6.06 16.60 14.73
C ALA A 146 -5.90 17.98 14.07
N THR A 147 -5.97 18.00 12.73
CA THR A 147 -5.88 19.22 11.93
C THR A 147 -7.22 19.94 11.84
N TYR A 148 -8.29 19.21 11.52
CA TYR A 148 -9.66 19.71 11.32
C TYR A 148 -10.64 18.94 12.21
N PRO A 149 -10.69 19.27 13.51
CA PRO A 149 -11.45 18.48 14.48
C PRO A 149 -12.97 18.47 14.24
N GLU A 150 -13.50 19.47 13.54
CA GLU A 150 -14.93 19.53 13.18
C GLU A 150 -15.36 18.43 12.20
N LEU A 151 -14.42 17.74 11.55
CA LEU A 151 -14.68 16.62 10.64
C LEU A 151 -14.97 15.31 11.41
N GLY A 152 -14.62 15.25 12.69
CA GLY A 152 -14.91 14.12 13.57
C GLY A 152 -16.27 14.26 14.27
N CYS A 153 -16.72 13.15 14.87
CA CYS A 153 -18.03 13.08 15.50
C CYS A 153 -18.16 13.94 16.77
N THR A 154 -17.06 14.13 17.53
CA THR A 154 -17.07 14.90 18.79
C THR A 154 -16.66 16.36 18.59
N GLY A 155 -16.00 16.70 17.48
CA GLY A 155 -15.42 18.02 17.22
C GLY A 155 -14.10 18.25 17.98
N GLY A 156 -13.49 17.20 18.48
CA GLY A 156 -12.18 17.22 19.17
C GLY A 156 -12.25 17.60 20.65
N PRO A 157 -11.08 17.91 21.27
CA PRO A 157 -9.78 17.93 20.60
C PRO A 157 -9.27 16.54 20.23
N TYR A 158 -8.51 16.47 19.12
CA TYR A 158 -7.81 15.26 18.69
C TYR A 158 -6.30 15.53 18.61
N GLU A 159 -5.50 14.48 18.67
CA GLU A 159 -4.05 14.54 18.48
C GLU A 159 -3.62 13.56 17.40
N VAL A 160 -2.57 13.88 16.65
CA VAL A 160 -1.92 12.94 15.74
C VAL A 160 -1.45 11.75 16.56
N CYS A 161 -1.76 10.55 16.10
CA CYS A 161 -1.54 9.35 16.88
C CYS A 161 -0.06 9.06 17.12
N GLN A 162 0.27 8.61 18.32
CA GLN A 162 1.62 8.31 18.78
C GLN A 162 1.84 6.80 18.99
N MET A 163 0.81 6.01 18.73
CA MET A 163 0.74 4.56 18.96
C MET A 163 0.37 3.83 17.67
N TRP A 164 0.40 2.51 17.74
CA TRP A 164 -0.01 1.63 16.65
C TRP A 164 -1.36 0.97 16.95
N GLY A 165 -2.19 0.77 15.92
CA GLY A 165 -3.46 0.06 16.06
C GLY A 165 -4.65 0.76 15.41
N VAL A 166 -5.85 0.36 15.82
CA VAL A 166 -7.13 0.87 15.36
C VAL A 166 -7.73 1.80 16.42
N PHE A 167 -8.14 3.00 16.04
CA PHE A 167 -8.62 4.03 16.95
C PHE A 167 -10.09 4.34 16.73
N PRO A 168 -10.85 4.67 17.80
CA PRO A 168 -12.28 4.93 17.70
C PRO A 168 -12.61 6.30 17.07
N GLU A 169 -11.62 7.17 16.91
CA GLU A 169 -11.78 8.49 16.32
C GLU A 169 -11.75 8.38 14.80
N VAL A 170 -12.91 8.46 14.19
CA VAL A 170 -13.11 8.34 12.75
C VAL A 170 -13.84 9.58 12.20
N PHE A 171 -13.76 9.78 10.90
CA PHE A 171 -14.52 10.83 10.24
C PHE A 171 -16.04 10.70 10.49
N CYS A 172 -16.73 11.83 10.45
CA CYS A 172 -18.18 11.93 10.68
C CYS A 172 -18.96 11.97 9.35
N PRO A 173 -19.48 10.84 8.83
CA PRO A 173 -20.25 10.83 7.58
C PRO A 173 -21.64 11.47 7.72
N GLY A 174 -22.05 11.83 8.93
CA GLY A 174 -23.23 12.66 9.16
C GLY A 174 -23.02 14.15 8.89
N ASN A 175 -21.77 14.59 8.70
CA ASN A 175 -21.38 15.98 8.50
C ASN A 175 -21.03 16.23 7.02
N GLU A 176 -21.75 17.13 6.33
CA GLU A 176 -21.44 17.46 4.92
C GLU A 176 -20.04 18.05 4.73
N LYS A 177 -19.52 18.81 5.70
CA LYS A 177 -18.16 19.33 5.65
C LYS A 177 -17.11 18.23 5.50
N THR A 178 -17.39 17.02 6.00
CA THR A 178 -16.51 15.87 5.84
C THR A 178 -16.44 15.44 4.37
N PHE A 179 -17.54 15.45 3.65
CA PHE A 179 -17.57 15.17 2.22
C PHE A 179 -16.89 16.29 1.41
N GLU A 180 -17.19 17.57 1.75
CA GLU A 180 -16.53 18.72 1.11
C GLU A 180 -15.00 18.67 1.29
N PHE A 181 -14.53 18.20 2.45
CA PHE A 181 -13.11 17.98 2.73
C PHE A 181 -12.54 16.85 1.85
N TRP A 182 -13.17 15.67 1.87
CA TRP A 182 -12.71 14.53 1.03
C TRP A 182 -12.71 14.89 -0.45
N GLU A 183 -13.80 15.52 -0.94
CA GLU A 183 -13.90 15.97 -2.33
C GLU A 183 -12.76 16.93 -2.68
N GLY A 184 -12.45 17.88 -1.78
CA GLY A 184 -11.35 18.82 -1.99
C GLY A 184 -9.96 18.19 -1.96
N VAL A 185 -9.74 17.18 -1.13
CA VAL A 185 -8.50 16.38 -1.13
C VAL A 185 -8.38 15.54 -2.40
N LEU A 186 -9.47 14.84 -2.75
CA LEU A 186 -9.49 13.94 -3.90
C LEU A 186 -9.44 14.68 -5.24
N ASP A 187 -9.82 15.97 -5.29
CA ASP A 187 -9.60 16.83 -6.46
C ASP A 187 -8.12 16.94 -6.79
N GLU A 188 -7.31 17.31 -5.79
CA GLU A 188 -5.88 17.49 -6.01
C GLU A 188 -5.17 16.13 -6.23
N VAL A 189 -5.57 15.09 -5.52
CA VAL A 189 -5.03 13.73 -5.72
C VAL A 189 -5.36 13.22 -7.14
N ALA A 190 -6.59 13.39 -7.62
CA ALA A 190 -6.99 12.95 -8.95
C ALA A 190 -6.28 13.72 -10.06
N GLU A 191 -5.92 14.98 -9.83
CA GLU A 191 -5.13 15.81 -10.76
C GLU A 191 -3.66 15.39 -10.76
N LEU A 192 -3.07 15.16 -9.58
CA LEU A 192 -1.67 14.78 -9.43
C LEU A 192 -1.35 13.42 -10.02
N PHE A 193 -2.18 12.41 -9.73
CA PHE A 193 -1.92 11.03 -10.10
C PHE A 193 -2.63 10.67 -11.41
N PRO A 194 -1.89 10.40 -12.51
CA PRO A 194 -2.47 10.13 -13.83
C PRO A 194 -3.16 8.77 -13.92
N GLY A 195 -2.83 7.82 -13.04
CA GLY A 195 -3.45 6.50 -12.98
C GLY A 195 -4.97 6.58 -12.75
N GLU A 196 -5.71 5.61 -13.27
CA GLU A 196 -7.17 5.57 -13.12
C GLU A 196 -7.64 5.16 -11.72
N ILE A 197 -6.77 4.56 -10.92
CA ILE A 197 -7.11 3.95 -9.63
C ILE A 197 -6.65 4.86 -8.49
N ILE A 198 -7.57 5.14 -7.56
CA ILE A 198 -7.27 5.74 -6.25
C ILE A 198 -7.73 4.77 -5.17
N HIS A 199 -6.85 4.43 -4.25
CA HIS A 199 -7.19 3.62 -3.09
C HIS A 199 -7.78 4.53 -2.01
N ILE A 200 -8.93 4.12 -1.45
CA ILE A 200 -9.69 4.92 -0.48
C ILE A 200 -9.65 4.33 0.94
N GLY A 201 -8.79 3.35 1.19
CA GLY A 201 -8.76 2.63 2.46
C GLY A 201 -10.04 1.82 2.69
N GLY A 202 -10.77 2.15 3.73
CA GLY A 202 -12.07 1.56 4.06
C GLY A 202 -11.99 0.42 5.06
N ASP A 203 -10.79 0.11 5.56
CA ASP A 203 -10.52 -0.92 6.55
C ASP A 203 -10.73 -0.41 7.98
N GLU A 204 -10.86 -1.35 8.89
CA GLU A 204 -10.75 -1.21 10.35
C GLU A 204 -11.48 0.01 10.95
N CYS A 205 -12.62 0.42 10.38
CA CYS A 205 -13.36 1.60 10.81
C CYS A 205 -14.32 1.29 11.98
N PRO A 206 -14.01 1.71 13.23
CA PRO A 206 -14.90 1.53 14.36
C PRO A 206 -16.15 2.40 14.22
N ARG A 207 -17.29 1.83 14.60
CA ARG A 207 -18.62 2.49 14.43
C ARG A 207 -19.17 3.11 15.71
N ASP A 208 -18.46 3.01 16.83
CA ASP A 208 -18.96 3.44 18.14
C ASP A 208 -19.16 4.95 18.26
N ALA A 209 -18.30 5.74 17.58
CA ALA A 209 -18.49 7.18 17.49
C ALA A 209 -19.77 7.54 16.75
N TRP A 210 -20.13 6.82 15.68
CA TRP A 210 -21.33 7.06 14.87
C TRP A 210 -22.61 6.76 15.63
N LYS A 211 -22.63 5.72 16.47
CA LYS A 211 -23.78 5.37 17.33
C LYS A 211 -24.18 6.51 18.25
N LYS A 212 -23.22 7.28 18.73
CA LYS A 212 -23.41 8.38 19.68
C LYS A 212 -23.57 9.76 18.99
N CYS A 213 -23.18 9.85 17.73
CA CYS A 213 -23.15 11.12 17.01
C CYS A 213 -24.53 11.50 16.46
N LYS A 214 -25.06 12.64 16.92
CA LYS A 214 -26.36 13.14 16.48
C LYS A 214 -26.43 13.38 14.96
N LYS A 215 -25.33 13.84 14.34
CA LYS A 215 -25.26 14.08 12.89
C LYS A 215 -25.33 12.75 12.12
N CYS A 216 -24.57 11.72 12.56
CA CYS A 216 -24.61 10.39 11.95
C CYS A 216 -25.98 9.75 12.08
N GLN A 217 -26.60 9.80 13.26
CA GLN A 217 -27.93 9.27 13.47
C GLN A 217 -29.00 10.01 12.67
N ALA A 218 -28.87 11.33 12.49
CA ALA A 218 -29.76 12.11 11.62
C ALA A 218 -29.61 11.69 10.15
N ARG A 219 -28.36 11.49 9.66
CA ARG A 219 -28.08 10.98 8.32
C ARG A 219 -28.69 9.59 8.12
N MET A 220 -28.47 8.68 9.07
CA MET A 220 -29.04 7.33 9.01
C MET A 220 -30.57 7.38 8.89
N LYS A 221 -31.25 8.25 9.67
CA LYS A 221 -32.68 8.42 9.58
C LYS A 221 -33.11 8.96 8.22
N GLN A 222 -32.44 9.98 7.70
CA GLN A 222 -32.69 10.59 6.40
C GLN A 222 -32.58 9.56 5.27
N GLU A 223 -31.51 8.76 5.26
CA GLU A 223 -31.23 7.76 4.23
C GLU A 223 -31.87 6.40 4.52
N LYS A 224 -32.70 6.29 5.60
CA LYS A 224 -33.42 5.07 6.02
C LYS A 224 -32.49 3.87 6.30
N MET A 225 -31.29 4.15 6.80
CA MET A 225 -30.32 3.13 7.20
C MET A 225 -30.75 2.48 8.53
N LYS A 226 -30.41 1.21 8.70
CA LYS A 226 -30.79 0.41 9.88
C LYS A 226 -29.66 0.24 10.87
N GLU A 227 -28.42 0.26 10.38
CA GLU A 227 -27.20 0.06 11.19
C GLU A 227 -26.05 0.94 10.71
N GLU A 228 -25.10 1.19 11.57
CA GLU A 228 -23.96 2.09 11.31
C GLU A 228 -23.05 1.60 10.19
N GLY A 229 -23.04 0.29 9.88
CA GLY A 229 -22.33 -0.25 8.72
C GLY A 229 -22.80 0.35 7.40
N GLU A 230 -24.06 0.72 7.30
CA GLU A 230 -24.61 1.36 6.11
C GLU A 230 -24.10 2.80 5.92
N LEU A 231 -23.62 3.47 6.99
CA LEU A 231 -22.94 4.76 6.86
C LEU A 231 -21.60 4.64 6.13
N GLN A 232 -20.84 3.59 6.40
CA GLN A 232 -19.59 3.33 5.69
C GLN A 232 -19.89 3.07 4.21
N ASN A 233 -20.87 2.24 3.94
CA ASN A 233 -21.33 1.96 2.59
C ASN A 233 -21.77 3.22 1.85
N TYR A 234 -22.57 4.07 2.49
CA TYR A 234 -22.99 5.38 1.97
C TYR A 234 -21.77 6.26 1.62
N THR A 235 -20.77 6.28 2.51
CA THR A 235 -19.52 7.02 2.29
C THR A 235 -18.81 6.51 1.04
N VAL A 236 -18.60 5.19 0.94
CA VAL A 236 -17.95 4.56 -0.22
C VAL A 236 -18.69 4.90 -1.51
N HIS A 237 -20.02 4.78 -1.52
CA HIS A 237 -20.84 5.11 -2.71
C HIS A 237 -20.72 6.58 -3.13
N ARG A 238 -20.73 7.52 -2.19
CA ARG A 238 -20.59 8.96 -2.51
C ARG A 238 -19.21 9.25 -3.12
N ILE A 239 -18.16 8.72 -2.48
CA ILE A 239 -16.79 8.91 -2.95
C ILE A 239 -16.56 8.22 -4.30
N GLU A 240 -17.11 7.02 -4.49
CA GLU A 240 -17.07 6.33 -5.78
C GLU A 240 -17.74 7.17 -6.89
N ALA A 241 -18.94 7.66 -6.64
CA ALA A 241 -19.65 8.50 -7.60
C ALA A 241 -18.87 9.77 -7.94
N TYR A 242 -18.27 10.41 -6.93
CA TYR A 242 -17.43 11.60 -7.10
C TYR A 242 -16.20 11.34 -7.95
N LEU A 243 -15.42 10.29 -7.62
CA LEU A 243 -14.22 9.92 -8.37
C LEU A 243 -14.52 9.43 -9.79
N LYS A 244 -15.63 8.70 -9.97
CA LYS A 244 -16.10 8.27 -11.28
C LYS A 244 -16.40 9.44 -12.22
N ALA A 245 -16.98 10.54 -11.71
CA ALA A 245 -17.20 11.75 -12.48
C ALA A 245 -15.90 12.41 -12.95
N LYS A 246 -14.77 12.09 -12.32
CA LYS A 246 -13.41 12.52 -12.67
C LYS A 246 -12.64 11.50 -13.53
N GLY A 247 -13.29 10.42 -13.95
CA GLY A 247 -12.66 9.34 -14.72
C GLY A 247 -11.79 8.41 -13.88
N LYS A 248 -11.94 8.42 -12.56
CA LYS A 248 -11.20 7.56 -11.63
C LYS A 248 -12.07 6.40 -11.14
N ARG A 249 -11.42 5.31 -10.76
CA ARG A 249 -12.02 4.14 -10.13
C ARG A 249 -11.51 4.02 -8.69
N ILE A 250 -12.38 3.61 -7.79
CA ILE A 250 -11.96 3.30 -6.43
C ILE A 250 -11.35 1.90 -6.34
N LEU A 251 -10.35 1.78 -5.49
CA LEU A 251 -9.84 0.55 -4.92
C LEU A 251 -10.00 0.66 -3.40
N GLY A 252 -10.41 -0.36 -2.71
CA GLY A 252 -10.53 -0.34 -1.26
C GLY A 252 -10.30 -1.72 -0.66
N TRP A 253 -9.97 -1.74 0.62
CA TRP A 253 -9.80 -2.97 1.37
C TRP A 253 -11.10 -3.78 1.38
N ASP A 254 -11.03 -5.08 1.64
CA ASP A 254 -12.18 -5.98 1.44
C ASP A 254 -13.38 -5.71 2.37
N GLU A 255 -13.25 -4.80 3.35
CA GLU A 255 -14.34 -4.28 4.16
C GLU A 255 -15.39 -3.54 3.34
N ILE A 256 -15.04 -2.96 2.20
CA ILE A 256 -16.04 -2.34 1.31
C ILE A 256 -17.11 -3.33 0.82
N LEU A 257 -16.81 -4.64 0.86
CA LEU A 257 -17.75 -5.71 0.56
C LEU A 257 -18.77 -6.00 1.68
N GLU A 258 -18.63 -5.38 2.84
CA GLU A 258 -19.65 -5.47 3.90
C GLU A 258 -20.94 -4.77 3.48
N GLY A 259 -20.83 -3.79 2.56
CA GLY A 259 -21.93 -3.14 1.90
C GLY A 259 -22.20 -3.63 0.48
N ASP A 260 -23.07 -2.88 -0.21
CA ASP A 260 -23.43 -3.11 -1.61
C ASP A 260 -22.59 -2.23 -2.54
N VAL A 261 -21.26 -2.43 -2.51
CA VAL A 261 -20.35 -1.69 -3.38
C VAL A 261 -20.61 -2.01 -4.85
N SER A 262 -20.39 -1.04 -5.73
CA SER A 262 -20.62 -1.23 -7.17
C SER A 262 -19.63 -2.26 -7.77
N LYS A 263 -20.01 -2.82 -8.92
CA LYS A 263 -19.13 -3.76 -9.66
C LYS A 263 -17.92 -3.08 -10.31
N THR A 264 -17.89 -1.75 -10.35
CA THR A 264 -16.75 -0.98 -10.89
C THR A 264 -15.68 -0.73 -9.86
N ALA A 265 -16.01 -0.83 -8.56
CA ALA A 265 -15.04 -0.79 -7.47
C ALA A 265 -14.13 -2.02 -7.51
N ILE A 266 -12.85 -1.79 -7.30
CA ILE A 266 -11.84 -2.85 -7.18
C ILE A 266 -11.70 -3.20 -5.70
N VAL A 267 -11.57 -4.49 -5.40
CA VAL A 267 -11.46 -5.00 -4.02
C VAL A 267 -10.05 -5.45 -3.76
N MET A 268 -9.42 -4.95 -2.70
CA MET A 268 -8.13 -5.43 -2.22
C MET A 268 -8.35 -6.37 -1.03
N SER A 269 -8.09 -7.67 -1.23
CA SER A 269 -8.38 -8.70 -0.23
C SER A 269 -7.18 -8.99 0.65
N TRP A 270 -7.21 -8.52 1.90
CA TRP A 270 -6.12 -8.66 2.87
C TRP A 270 -6.43 -9.64 4.02
N ARG A 271 -7.68 -9.78 4.43
CA ARG A 271 -8.13 -10.71 5.48
C ARG A 271 -8.19 -12.16 4.95
N GLY A 272 -7.04 -12.68 4.50
CA GLY A 272 -6.95 -13.93 3.76
C GLY A 272 -7.54 -13.83 2.35
N LYS A 273 -7.92 -14.98 1.77
CA LYS A 273 -8.47 -15.04 0.40
C LYS A 273 -9.99 -14.87 0.32
N THR A 274 -10.68 -14.93 1.44
CA THR A 274 -12.15 -15.00 1.50
C THR A 274 -12.82 -13.76 0.92
N GLY A 275 -12.30 -12.57 1.24
CA GLY A 275 -12.78 -11.29 0.70
C GLY A 275 -12.68 -11.26 -0.83
N GLY A 276 -11.52 -11.68 -1.36
CA GLY A 276 -11.28 -11.72 -2.80
C GLY A 276 -12.17 -12.71 -3.53
N ILE A 277 -12.36 -13.91 -2.97
CA ILE A 277 -13.31 -14.90 -3.51
C ILE A 277 -14.73 -14.34 -3.55
N LYS A 278 -15.16 -13.65 -2.47
CA LYS A 278 -16.48 -12.99 -2.41
C LYS A 278 -16.59 -11.89 -3.47
N GLY A 279 -15.58 -11.01 -3.61
CA GLY A 279 -15.54 -9.96 -4.62
C GLY A 279 -15.62 -10.50 -6.04
N ALA A 280 -14.77 -11.48 -6.38
CA ALA A 280 -14.76 -12.12 -7.71
C ALA A 280 -16.12 -12.76 -8.06
N LYS A 281 -16.75 -13.47 -7.13
CA LYS A 281 -18.09 -14.05 -7.31
C LYS A 281 -19.20 -13.01 -7.50
N ARG A 282 -19.04 -11.83 -6.90
CA ARG A 282 -19.94 -10.67 -7.14
C ARG A 282 -19.71 -10.01 -8.50
N GLY A 283 -18.57 -10.28 -9.14
CA GLY A 283 -18.15 -9.71 -10.41
C GLY A 283 -17.26 -8.48 -10.30
N ASN A 284 -16.78 -8.13 -9.11
CA ASN A 284 -15.76 -7.12 -8.90
C ASN A 284 -14.38 -7.61 -9.38
N GLU A 285 -13.56 -6.71 -9.86
CA GLU A 285 -12.12 -6.95 -10.00
C GLU A 285 -11.46 -6.99 -8.63
N VAL A 286 -10.45 -7.84 -8.48
CA VAL A 286 -9.82 -8.12 -7.18
C VAL A 286 -8.31 -8.12 -7.30
N VAL A 287 -7.65 -7.49 -6.33
CA VAL A 287 -6.22 -7.64 -6.05
C VAL A 287 -6.07 -8.49 -4.78
N MET A 288 -5.34 -9.61 -4.88
CA MET A 288 -5.11 -10.50 -3.74
C MET A 288 -3.87 -10.07 -2.96
N VAL A 289 -4.07 -9.79 -1.67
CA VAL A 289 -3.02 -9.35 -0.72
C VAL A 289 -3.17 -10.11 0.60
N PRO A 290 -3.44 -11.43 0.60
CA PRO A 290 -3.78 -12.14 1.83
C PRO A 290 -2.63 -12.04 2.84
N ASN A 291 -2.93 -11.56 4.05
CA ASN A 291 -1.95 -11.22 5.07
C ASN A 291 -1.03 -12.39 5.47
N ASP A 292 -1.54 -13.61 5.39
CA ASP A 292 -0.77 -14.83 5.66
C ASP A 292 0.18 -15.26 4.51
N TYR A 293 0.21 -14.52 3.38
CA TYR A 293 1.10 -14.73 2.23
C TYR A 293 1.87 -13.48 1.82
N ALA A 294 1.29 -12.28 2.00
CA ALA A 294 1.72 -11.08 1.31
C ALA A 294 2.00 -9.88 2.24
N TYR A 295 1.98 -10.06 3.56
CA TYR A 295 2.39 -9.04 4.52
C TYR A 295 3.87 -9.17 4.82
N PHE A 296 4.66 -8.28 4.25
CA PHE A 296 6.11 -8.33 4.34
C PHE A 296 6.68 -7.60 5.57
N ASP A 297 5.85 -7.01 6.38
CA ASP A 297 6.12 -6.57 7.74
C ASP A 297 6.16 -7.72 8.76
N TYR A 298 5.72 -8.94 8.37
CA TYR A 298 5.83 -10.16 9.18
C TYR A 298 7.24 -10.73 9.14
N TYR A 299 7.66 -11.42 10.20
CA TYR A 299 8.93 -12.14 10.24
C TYR A 299 9.10 -13.09 9.05
N GLN A 300 10.28 -13.10 8.46
CA GLN A 300 10.60 -14.04 7.37
C GLN A 300 11.37 -15.28 7.84
N SER A 301 11.83 -15.31 9.10
CA SER A 301 12.43 -16.46 9.76
C SER A 301 11.68 -16.82 11.05
N LYS A 302 11.71 -18.10 11.43
CA LYS A 302 11.23 -18.57 12.72
C LYS A 302 12.21 -18.29 13.86
N ASP A 303 13.45 -17.98 13.52
CA ASP A 303 14.48 -17.58 14.49
C ASP A 303 14.36 -16.09 14.81
N VAL A 304 13.26 -15.74 15.48
CA VAL A 304 12.87 -14.36 15.80
C VAL A 304 13.95 -13.61 16.60
N ALA A 305 14.80 -14.35 17.35
CA ALA A 305 15.86 -13.73 18.15
C ALA A 305 16.95 -13.07 17.28
N ASN A 306 17.11 -13.52 16.05
CA ASN A 306 18.08 -13.01 15.07
C ASN A 306 17.43 -12.19 13.94
N GLU A 307 16.12 -11.94 14.04
CA GLU A 307 15.39 -11.10 13.07
C GLU A 307 15.30 -9.65 13.57
N PRO A 308 15.23 -8.66 12.68
CA PRO A 308 14.82 -7.31 13.03
C PRO A 308 13.43 -7.31 13.68
N PHE A 309 13.19 -6.38 14.61
CA PHE A 309 11.91 -6.30 15.32
C PHE A 309 10.75 -6.05 14.34
N SER A 310 9.66 -6.79 14.47
CA SER A 310 8.52 -6.80 13.57
C SER A 310 7.21 -6.83 14.35
N ILE A 311 6.09 -6.56 13.66
CA ILE A 311 4.74 -6.67 14.22
C ILE A 311 4.42 -8.09 14.73
N GLY A 312 5.07 -9.10 14.16
CA GLY A 312 4.82 -10.54 14.44
C GLY A 312 4.45 -11.27 13.15
N GLY A 313 3.68 -12.35 13.28
CA GLY A 313 3.37 -13.19 12.14
C GLY A 313 4.60 -13.92 11.58
N PHE A 314 4.39 -14.71 10.54
CA PHE A 314 5.48 -15.41 9.85
C PHE A 314 5.10 -15.65 8.38
N VAL A 315 5.89 -15.08 7.48
CA VAL A 315 5.72 -15.23 6.03
C VAL A 315 7.11 -15.39 5.41
N ASP A 316 7.53 -16.60 5.11
CA ASP A 316 8.78 -16.88 4.41
C ASP A 316 8.60 -16.90 2.89
N VAL A 317 9.72 -17.03 2.18
CA VAL A 317 9.76 -17.11 0.71
C VAL A 317 8.92 -18.26 0.16
N ALA A 318 8.92 -19.42 0.85
CA ALA A 318 8.15 -20.59 0.42
C ALA A 318 6.65 -20.33 0.55
N LYS A 319 6.24 -19.66 1.62
CA LYS A 319 4.85 -19.28 1.85
C LYS A 319 4.37 -18.31 0.77
N VAL A 320 5.13 -17.24 0.47
CA VAL A 320 4.82 -16.30 -0.61
C VAL A 320 4.70 -17.03 -1.95
N TYR A 321 5.68 -17.86 -2.29
CA TYR A 321 5.69 -18.61 -3.56
C TYR A 321 4.51 -19.56 -3.71
N SER A 322 4.00 -20.11 -2.61
CA SER A 322 2.84 -21.02 -2.61
C SER A 322 1.51 -20.33 -2.87
N LEU A 323 1.45 -18.99 -2.90
CA LEU A 323 0.21 -18.27 -3.15
C LEU A 323 -0.40 -18.66 -4.50
N ASN A 324 -1.61 -19.19 -4.47
CA ASN A 324 -2.47 -19.29 -5.65
C ASN A 324 -3.61 -18.28 -5.52
N PRO A 325 -3.56 -17.18 -6.28
CA PRO A 325 -4.54 -16.10 -6.15
C PRO A 325 -5.94 -16.46 -6.68
N THR A 326 -6.06 -17.51 -7.49
CA THR A 326 -7.34 -17.96 -8.07
C THR A 326 -7.90 -19.23 -7.40
N GLU A 327 -7.28 -19.68 -6.31
CA GLU A 327 -7.73 -20.86 -5.57
C GLU A 327 -9.18 -20.71 -5.08
N GLY A 328 -10.00 -21.74 -5.31
CA GLY A 328 -11.41 -21.75 -4.89
C GLY A 328 -12.37 -20.98 -5.83
N LEU A 329 -11.87 -20.56 -7.00
CA LEU A 329 -12.65 -19.89 -8.04
C LEU A 329 -12.78 -20.79 -9.28
N THR A 330 -13.88 -20.64 -10.00
CA THR A 330 -14.01 -21.16 -11.37
C THR A 330 -13.11 -20.37 -12.32
N VAL A 331 -12.89 -20.87 -13.54
CA VAL A 331 -12.10 -20.16 -14.55
C VAL A 331 -12.65 -18.77 -14.84
N GLU A 332 -13.97 -18.61 -14.95
CA GLU A 332 -14.61 -17.33 -15.22
C GLU A 332 -14.52 -16.36 -14.03
N GLU A 333 -14.73 -16.85 -12.81
CA GLU A 333 -14.53 -16.04 -11.60
C GLU A 333 -13.05 -15.65 -11.43
N GLY A 334 -12.12 -16.57 -11.76
CA GLY A 334 -10.68 -16.34 -11.71
C GLY A 334 -10.20 -15.19 -12.61
N LYS A 335 -10.90 -14.90 -13.71
CA LYS A 335 -10.63 -13.74 -14.58
C LYS A 335 -10.83 -12.40 -13.87
N LYS A 336 -11.54 -12.39 -12.74
CA LYS A 336 -11.74 -11.21 -11.92
C LYS A 336 -10.55 -10.92 -11.01
N ILE A 337 -9.66 -11.86 -10.81
CA ILE A 337 -8.40 -11.63 -10.10
C ILE A 337 -7.43 -10.93 -11.05
N ILE A 338 -7.36 -9.60 -10.95
CA ILE A 338 -6.52 -8.78 -11.83
C ILE A 338 -5.06 -8.72 -11.37
N GLY A 339 -4.78 -9.06 -10.11
CA GLY A 339 -3.44 -8.96 -9.58
C GLY A 339 -3.22 -9.51 -8.19
N VAL A 340 -1.95 -9.39 -7.80
CA VAL A 340 -1.44 -9.66 -6.45
C VAL A 340 -0.58 -8.49 -6.01
N GLN A 341 -0.49 -8.28 -4.68
CA GLN A 341 0.37 -7.27 -4.09
C GLN A 341 0.97 -7.79 -2.78
N ALA A 342 2.14 -7.28 -2.39
CA ALA A 342 2.65 -7.38 -1.03
C ALA A 342 2.53 -6.03 -0.32
N ASN A 343 2.30 -6.07 0.99
CA ASN A 343 2.23 -4.88 1.83
C ASN A 343 3.44 -4.81 2.77
N LEU A 344 4.01 -3.61 2.88
CA LEU A 344 5.06 -3.29 3.83
C LEU A 344 4.56 -2.18 4.76
N TRP A 345 3.89 -2.56 5.83
CA TRP A 345 3.49 -1.68 6.91
C TRP A 345 4.71 -1.28 7.73
N SER A 346 4.79 -0.02 8.15
CA SER A 346 6.04 0.54 8.67
C SER A 346 6.04 0.85 10.17
N GLU A 347 5.09 0.34 10.97
CA GLU A 347 5.02 0.58 12.41
C GLU A 347 6.35 0.23 13.12
N TYR A 348 7.03 -0.79 12.64
CA TYR A 348 8.28 -1.28 13.23
C TYR A 348 9.47 -1.20 12.27
N ILE A 349 9.26 -0.66 11.07
CA ILE A 349 10.28 -0.51 10.03
C ILE A 349 10.70 0.95 9.96
N THR A 350 11.76 1.31 10.68
CA THR A 350 12.19 2.68 10.91
C THR A 350 13.27 3.18 9.95
N THR A 351 13.85 2.29 9.15
CA THR A 351 14.92 2.60 8.19
C THR A 351 14.68 1.92 6.86
N PHE A 352 15.19 2.51 5.79
CA PHE A 352 15.03 1.93 4.46
C PHE A 352 15.81 0.61 4.29
N SER A 353 16.96 0.47 4.94
CA SER A 353 17.70 -0.81 4.96
C SER A 353 16.90 -1.93 5.61
N HIS A 354 16.14 -1.63 6.68
CA HIS A 354 15.20 -2.58 7.26
C HIS A 354 14.06 -2.92 6.27
N ALA A 355 13.50 -1.92 5.57
CA ALA A 355 12.51 -2.13 4.53
C ALA A 355 13.04 -3.05 3.42
N GLN A 356 14.24 -2.83 2.92
CA GLN A 356 14.89 -3.69 1.92
C GLN A 356 15.06 -5.13 2.42
N TYR A 357 15.50 -5.30 3.67
CA TYR A 357 15.62 -6.62 4.29
C TYR A 357 14.27 -7.34 4.33
N MET A 358 13.21 -6.66 4.73
CA MET A 358 11.87 -7.24 4.83
C MET A 358 11.26 -7.56 3.46
N LEU A 359 11.60 -6.81 2.42
CA LEU A 359 11.12 -7.04 1.06
C LEU A 359 11.83 -8.22 0.38
N LEU A 360 13.13 -8.34 0.55
CA LEU A 360 13.96 -9.31 -0.16
C LEU A 360 14.25 -10.55 0.71
N PRO A 361 14.24 -11.76 0.12
CA PRO A 361 13.95 -12.08 -1.29
C PRO A 361 12.46 -12.37 -1.58
N ARG A 362 11.53 -12.08 -0.65
CA ARG A 362 10.09 -12.38 -0.78
C ARG A 362 9.45 -11.68 -1.97
N MET A 363 9.91 -10.47 -2.32
CA MET A 363 9.47 -9.73 -3.51
C MET A 363 9.72 -10.53 -4.80
N ALA A 364 10.85 -11.22 -4.92
CA ALA A 364 11.13 -12.07 -6.06
C ALA A 364 10.14 -13.24 -6.18
N ALA A 365 9.75 -13.83 -5.03
CA ALA A 365 8.75 -14.89 -5.01
C ALA A 365 7.36 -14.38 -5.44
N LEU A 366 6.95 -13.21 -4.96
CA LEU A 366 5.70 -12.57 -5.38
C LEU A 366 5.71 -12.24 -6.89
N ALA A 367 6.83 -11.71 -7.38
CA ALA A 367 7.01 -11.41 -8.80
C ALA A 367 6.79 -12.66 -9.68
N GLU A 368 7.34 -13.80 -9.29
CA GLU A 368 7.14 -15.07 -9.99
C GLU A 368 5.67 -15.54 -9.90
N VAL A 369 5.03 -15.38 -8.74
CA VAL A 369 3.59 -15.67 -8.57
C VAL A 369 2.73 -14.84 -9.52
N ALA A 370 3.09 -13.58 -9.70
CA ALA A 370 2.35 -12.64 -10.55
C ALA A 370 2.63 -12.82 -12.05
N TRP A 371 3.81 -13.31 -12.40
CA TRP A 371 4.27 -13.41 -13.78
C TRP A 371 3.99 -14.77 -14.40
N THR A 372 4.36 -15.85 -13.70
CA THR A 372 4.39 -17.21 -14.25
C THR A 372 3.05 -17.93 -14.03
N PRO A 373 2.48 -18.58 -15.05
CA PRO A 373 1.32 -19.45 -14.89
C PRO A 373 1.51 -20.47 -13.76
N GLN A 374 0.42 -20.81 -13.06
CA GLN A 374 0.48 -21.66 -11.87
C GLN A 374 1.10 -23.03 -12.14
N GLU A 375 0.78 -23.61 -13.30
CA GLU A 375 1.26 -24.92 -13.77
C GLU A 375 2.74 -24.96 -14.11
N ASP A 376 3.33 -23.81 -14.45
CA ASP A 376 4.74 -23.69 -14.85
C ASP A 376 5.66 -23.31 -13.70
N ARG A 377 5.10 -23.06 -12.49
CA ARG A 377 5.88 -22.67 -11.32
C ARG A 377 6.53 -23.87 -10.64
N GLU A 378 7.86 -23.84 -10.49
CA GLU A 378 8.65 -24.86 -9.82
C GLU A 378 9.60 -24.22 -8.80
N TYR A 379 9.36 -24.47 -7.50
CA TYR A 379 10.02 -23.78 -6.39
C TYR A 379 11.52 -23.99 -6.35
N THR A 380 12.00 -25.22 -6.64
CA THR A 380 13.44 -25.52 -6.62
C THR A 380 14.20 -24.76 -7.72
N ASN A 381 13.57 -24.63 -8.90
CA ASN A 381 14.12 -23.84 -10.00
C ASN A 381 14.11 -22.34 -9.64
N PHE A 382 13.01 -21.86 -9.07
CA PHE A 382 12.92 -20.49 -8.57
C PHE A 382 14.05 -20.17 -7.59
N LEU A 383 14.29 -21.01 -6.58
CA LEU A 383 15.35 -20.78 -5.59
C LEU A 383 16.74 -20.67 -6.23
N LYS A 384 17.04 -21.46 -7.26
CA LYS A 384 18.32 -21.36 -7.99
C LYS A 384 18.47 -20.02 -8.69
N ARG A 385 17.40 -19.54 -9.34
CA ARG A 385 17.38 -18.25 -10.03
C ARG A 385 17.41 -17.06 -9.05
N ALA A 386 16.65 -17.14 -7.96
CA ALA A 386 16.63 -16.12 -6.91
C ALA A 386 18.00 -15.94 -6.27
N LYS A 387 18.73 -17.04 -5.99
CA LYS A 387 20.12 -16.98 -5.49
C LYS A 387 21.07 -16.28 -6.47
N LEU A 388 20.96 -16.58 -7.76
CA LEU A 388 21.77 -15.93 -8.78
C LEU A 388 21.43 -14.43 -8.90
N PHE A 389 20.15 -14.08 -8.84
CA PHE A 389 19.68 -12.71 -8.89
C PHE A 389 20.16 -11.87 -7.69
N THR A 390 20.16 -12.44 -6.49
CA THR A 390 20.71 -11.78 -5.29
C THR A 390 22.22 -11.50 -5.45
N CYS A 391 22.96 -12.42 -6.05
CA CYS A 391 24.39 -12.18 -6.35
C CYS A 391 24.59 -11.02 -7.35
N LEU A 392 23.70 -10.89 -8.35
CA LEU A 392 23.76 -9.77 -9.31
C LEU A 392 23.45 -8.42 -8.64
N LEU A 393 22.48 -8.36 -7.76
CA LEU A 393 22.16 -7.15 -6.99
C LEU A 393 23.34 -6.71 -6.13
N TYR A 394 24.00 -7.64 -5.44
CA TYR A 394 25.17 -7.36 -4.61
C TYR A 394 26.36 -6.84 -5.44
N THR A 395 26.55 -7.36 -6.66
CA THR A 395 27.68 -6.93 -7.51
C THR A 395 27.44 -5.60 -8.22
N SER A 396 26.20 -5.18 -8.44
CA SER A 396 25.89 -3.86 -8.97
C SER A 396 26.14 -2.75 -7.95
N ASP A 397 25.77 -3.00 -6.70
CA ASP A 397 25.99 -2.07 -5.58
C ASP A 397 27.48 -1.84 -5.29
N ALA A 398 28.31 -2.90 -5.42
CA ALA A 398 29.76 -2.82 -5.25
C ALA A 398 30.52 -2.20 -6.46
N ALA A 399 29.82 -1.85 -7.54
CA ALA A 399 30.43 -1.23 -8.72
C ALA A 399 30.30 0.30 -8.74
N ASP A 400 29.45 0.85 -7.88
CA ASP A 400 29.21 2.29 -7.71
C ASP A 400 30.07 2.90 -6.58
N ASP A 401 30.78 2.05 -5.76
CA ASP A 401 31.84 2.43 -4.83
C ASP A 401 33.25 2.33 -5.52
#